data_071b1c837359e33be5f6ac0b586d06bc
#
_entry.id   071b1c837359e33be5f6ac0b586d06bc
#
_cell.length_a   1.000
_cell.length_b   1.000
_cell.length_c   1.000
_cell.angle_alpha   90.00
_cell.angle_beta   90.00
_cell.angle_gamma   90.00
#
_symmetry.space_group_name_H-M   'P 1'
#
loop_
_entity.id
_entity.type
_entity.pdbx_description
1 polymer ?
#
loop_
_entity_poly.entity_id
_entity_poly.type
_entity_poly.pdbx_seq_one_letter_code
_entity_poly.pdbx_strand_id
1 'polypeptide(L)'
;MATQPIFVDKSVPLVPLLDSHKIAILGFGTVGKSVARILLEGKLAGLELAQVFNRNVDRKRVPWVSRDVQWTENVDDILDSDVDFVVEVIGGVEPAKQWVKAILESGRSVVTANKQLIARHGAELLEIAQEHDCQLLFGASVAGGVPVITALEHGLAGDELQSVCGILNGTCNYILSKMESGESFQTALQEAQRLGYAEADPTDDIAGYDTRAKLVILARVALRAEITLEEVVCQPISSVDPVDFEYARELGCTIRQIGHAELEGGRCFAAVEPMLVPASSPLARAQGCENVVLTQGKFGGSTAFSGPGAGGDATAVAVVSDLVTLAGASSVSVVRETRTLPVSSEHTAPYFLRFVVRDRPGIVAAIAAVLAKFEINVDAVFQKPGYDKSHLPFVVTVEPCSNAKLQAALEEIALSEFLVEPPLKLRIFGH
;
A
#
# COMPACT_ATOMS: atom_id res chain seq x y z
N MET A 1 -14.04 36.83 22.41
CA MET A 1 -15.30 36.09 22.26
C MET A 1 -15.00 34.62 22.47
N ALA A 2 -15.42 34.05 23.59
CA ALA A 2 -15.21 32.62 23.87
C ALA A 2 -16.19 31.81 23.02
N THR A 3 -15.71 30.94 22.15
CA THR A 3 -16.51 29.98 21.42
C THR A 3 -17.10 28.97 22.42
N GLN A 4 -18.44 28.98 22.58
CA GLN A 4 -19.10 27.91 23.31
C GLN A 4 -18.86 26.57 22.65
N PRO A 5 -18.58 25.50 23.41
CA PRO A 5 -18.45 24.17 22.85
C PRO A 5 -19.81 23.73 22.28
N ILE A 6 -19.84 23.29 21.03
CA ILE A 6 -21.02 22.69 20.41
C ILE A 6 -21.25 21.36 21.15
N PHE A 7 -22.26 21.31 22.00
CA PHE A 7 -22.74 20.06 22.59
C PHE A 7 -23.45 19.26 21.49
N VAL A 8 -22.80 18.27 20.98
CA VAL A 8 -23.44 17.25 20.11
C VAL A 8 -24.32 16.40 21.02
N ASP A 9 -25.61 16.39 20.78
CA ASP A 9 -26.55 15.49 21.47
C ASP A 9 -26.16 14.03 21.16
N LYS A 10 -25.67 13.34 22.18
CA LYS A 10 -25.21 11.94 22.05
C LYS A 10 -26.35 10.93 21.79
N SER A 11 -27.60 11.38 21.74
CA SER A 11 -28.80 10.55 21.51
C SER A 11 -29.18 10.45 20.02
N VAL A 12 -28.64 11.32 19.16
CA VAL A 12 -28.95 11.31 17.73
C VAL A 12 -27.93 10.41 16.98
N PRO A 13 -28.38 9.43 16.17
CA PRO A 13 -27.49 8.65 15.34
C PRO A 13 -26.75 9.55 14.36
N LEU A 14 -25.45 9.28 14.16
CA LEU A 14 -24.58 10.06 13.29
C LEU A 14 -25.04 10.06 11.82
N VAL A 15 -25.70 8.97 11.39
CA VAL A 15 -26.34 8.83 10.08
C VAL A 15 -27.63 8.04 10.26
N PRO A 16 -28.81 8.64 10.06
CA PRO A 16 -30.05 7.88 10.04
C PRO A 16 -30.14 7.10 8.73
N LEU A 17 -30.00 5.78 8.79
CA LEU A 17 -30.34 4.89 7.69
C LEU A 17 -31.86 4.70 7.66
N LEU A 18 -32.44 4.72 6.47
CA LEU A 18 -33.90 4.58 6.30
C LEU A 18 -34.37 3.15 6.56
N ASP A 19 -33.54 2.16 6.22
CA ASP A 19 -33.83 0.74 6.36
C ASP A 19 -32.83 0.05 7.30
N SER A 20 -33.25 -1.09 7.87
CA SER A 20 -32.37 -1.93 8.70
C SER A 20 -31.79 -3.05 7.85
N HIS A 21 -30.47 -3.21 7.90
CA HIS A 21 -29.72 -4.22 7.16
C HIS A 21 -29.03 -5.20 8.08
N LYS A 22 -29.20 -6.50 7.81
CA LYS A 22 -28.55 -7.58 8.53
C LYS A 22 -27.17 -7.87 7.93
N ILE A 23 -26.18 -8.01 8.81
CA ILE A 23 -24.78 -8.17 8.43
C ILE A 23 -24.27 -9.51 8.95
N ALA A 24 -23.56 -10.24 8.08
CA ALA A 24 -22.71 -11.36 8.46
C ALA A 24 -21.22 -10.99 8.40
N ILE A 25 -20.42 -11.51 9.35
CA ILE A 25 -18.96 -11.35 9.34
C ILE A 25 -18.32 -12.73 9.09
N LEU A 26 -17.56 -12.85 8.00
CA LEU A 26 -16.68 -13.98 7.70
C LEU A 26 -15.29 -13.72 8.29
N GLY A 27 -15.01 -14.31 9.45
CA GLY A 27 -13.75 -14.18 10.17
C GLY A 27 -13.83 -13.30 11.42
N PHE A 28 -13.50 -13.87 12.57
CA PHE A 28 -13.51 -13.17 13.86
C PHE A 28 -12.11 -13.06 14.46
N GLY A 29 -11.17 -12.56 13.61
CA GLY A 29 -9.82 -12.20 13.98
C GLY A 29 -9.74 -10.80 14.58
N THR A 30 -8.61 -10.13 14.48
CA THR A 30 -8.39 -8.76 14.97
C THR A 30 -9.37 -7.77 14.33
N VAL A 31 -9.48 -7.75 13.00
CA VAL A 31 -10.38 -6.85 12.27
C VAL A 31 -11.84 -7.19 12.52
N GLY A 32 -12.25 -8.47 12.37
CA GLY A 32 -13.65 -8.88 12.57
C GLY A 32 -14.18 -8.58 13.97
N LYS A 33 -13.35 -8.71 15.01
CA LYS A 33 -13.70 -8.28 16.38
C LYS A 33 -13.93 -6.78 16.48
N SER A 34 -13.08 -5.99 15.87
CA SER A 34 -13.21 -4.53 15.85
C SER A 34 -14.45 -4.07 15.06
N VAL A 35 -14.74 -4.71 13.92
CA VAL A 35 -15.98 -4.47 13.15
C VAL A 35 -17.21 -4.77 14.00
N ALA A 36 -17.26 -5.97 14.62
CA ALA A 36 -18.38 -6.34 15.49
C ALA A 36 -18.57 -5.36 16.66
N ARG A 37 -17.45 -4.89 17.26
CA ARG A 37 -17.50 -3.91 18.35
C ARG A 37 -18.07 -2.57 17.86
N ILE A 38 -17.64 -2.05 16.71
CA ILE A 38 -18.15 -0.79 16.16
C ILE A 38 -19.65 -0.90 15.84
N LEU A 39 -20.10 -2.04 15.27
CA LEU A 39 -21.51 -2.26 14.97
C LEU A 39 -22.38 -2.34 16.24
N LEU A 40 -21.89 -2.98 17.31
CA LEU A 40 -22.67 -3.17 18.55
C LEU A 40 -22.60 -1.96 19.50
N GLU A 41 -21.48 -1.25 19.56
CA GLU A 41 -21.28 -0.08 20.42
C GLU A 41 -21.55 1.23 19.69
N GLY A 42 -21.36 1.22 18.37
CA GLY A 42 -21.57 2.37 17.50
C GLY A 42 -23.06 2.70 17.36
N LYS A 43 -23.37 3.99 17.33
CA LYS A 43 -24.75 4.48 17.13
C LYS A 43 -25.12 4.53 15.63
N LEU A 44 -24.82 3.47 14.92
CA LEU A 44 -25.16 3.31 13.50
C LEU A 44 -26.53 2.63 13.42
N ALA A 45 -27.58 3.43 13.50
CA ALA A 45 -28.94 2.91 13.33
C ALA A 45 -29.10 2.31 11.93
N GLY A 46 -29.64 1.09 11.85
CA GLY A 46 -29.91 0.42 10.58
C GLY A 46 -28.81 -0.58 10.13
N LEU A 47 -27.73 -0.78 10.91
CA LEU A 47 -26.76 -1.86 10.66
C LEU A 47 -26.79 -2.85 11.81
N GLU A 48 -27.29 -4.06 11.57
CA GLU A 48 -27.46 -5.10 12.59
C GLU A 48 -26.51 -6.26 12.37
N LEU A 49 -25.65 -6.57 13.34
CA LEU A 49 -24.83 -7.78 13.31
C LEU A 49 -25.71 -9.01 13.59
N ALA A 50 -26.04 -9.80 12.57
CA ALA A 50 -26.88 -10.97 12.65
C ALA A 50 -26.09 -12.26 12.78
N GLN A 51 -24.98 -12.41 12.06
CA GLN A 51 -24.21 -13.66 12.02
C GLN A 51 -22.71 -13.47 12.05
N VAL A 52 -22.00 -14.43 12.63
CA VAL A 52 -20.52 -14.50 12.62
C VAL A 52 -20.09 -15.92 12.26
N PHE A 53 -19.35 -16.03 11.17
CA PHE A 53 -18.63 -17.24 10.81
C PHE A 53 -17.20 -17.21 11.35
N ASN A 54 -16.77 -18.31 11.95
CA ASN A 54 -15.35 -18.54 12.26
C ASN A 54 -15.07 -20.04 12.41
N ARG A 55 -13.94 -20.52 11.86
CA ARG A 55 -13.51 -21.94 11.90
C ARG A 55 -13.36 -22.52 13.32
N ASN A 56 -13.44 -21.73 14.37
CA ASN A 56 -13.25 -22.12 15.76
C ASN A 56 -14.14 -21.24 16.66
N VAL A 57 -15.44 -21.42 16.58
CA VAL A 57 -16.43 -20.60 17.29
C VAL A 57 -16.20 -20.62 18.80
N ASP A 58 -16.00 -21.80 19.40
CA ASP A 58 -15.82 -21.93 20.85
C ASP A 58 -14.66 -21.11 21.41
N ARG A 59 -13.56 -20.97 20.64
CA ARG A 59 -12.39 -20.17 21.03
C ARG A 59 -12.55 -18.67 20.75
N LYS A 60 -13.49 -18.31 19.90
CA LYS A 60 -13.62 -16.93 19.38
C LYS A 60 -14.82 -16.21 19.96
N ARG A 61 -15.87 -16.94 20.39
CA ARG A 61 -17.04 -16.35 21.03
C ARG A 61 -16.64 -15.55 22.26
N VAL A 62 -17.17 -14.33 22.36
CA VAL A 62 -16.86 -13.39 23.44
C VAL A 62 -18.13 -12.92 24.12
N PRO A 63 -18.12 -12.66 25.46
CA PRO A 63 -19.33 -12.35 26.24
C PRO A 63 -20.03 -11.04 25.86
N TRP A 64 -19.31 -10.10 25.21
CA TRP A 64 -19.86 -8.81 24.85
C TRP A 64 -20.63 -8.80 23.51
N VAL A 65 -20.55 -9.88 22.73
CA VAL A 65 -21.42 -10.06 21.55
C VAL A 65 -22.77 -10.61 22.02
N SER A 66 -23.88 -9.97 21.58
CA SER A 66 -25.24 -10.39 21.95
C SER A 66 -25.48 -11.88 21.66
N ARG A 67 -26.34 -12.50 22.48
CA ARG A 67 -26.75 -13.88 22.27
C ARG A 67 -27.65 -14.07 21.05
N ASP A 68 -28.22 -12.99 20.53
CA ASP A 68 -29.06 -12.98 19.33
C ASP A 68 -28.20 -13.14 18.06
N VAL A 69 -26.90 -12.80 18.12
CA VAL A 69 -25.97 -13.01 17.03
C VAL A 69 -25.70 -14.53 16.87
N GLN A 70 -25.98 -15.05 15.71
CA GLN A 70 -25.75 -16.45 15.36
C GLN A 70 -24.26 -16.69 15.06
N TRP A 71 -23.72 -17.78 15.59
CA TRP A 71 -22.34 -18.18 15.35
C TRP A 71 -22.31 -19.52 14.64
N THR A 72 -21.53 -19.59 13.56
CA THR A 72 -21.39 -20.80 12.75
C THR A 72 -19.96 -21.10 12.37
N GLU A 73 -19.67 -22.37 12.13
CA GLU A 73 -18.43 -22.90 11.52
C GLU A 73 -18.65 -23.34 10.06
N ASN A 74 -19.90 -23.27 9.58
CA ASN A 74 -20.27 -23.62 8.21
C ASN A 74 -20.63 -22.34 7.42
N VAL A 75 -19.95 -22.09 6.31
CA VAL A 75 -20.23 -20.94 5.47
C VAL A 75 -21.60 -21.02 4.78
N ASP A 76 -22.10 -22.23 4.54
CA ASP A 76 -23.41 -22.44 3.92
C ASP A 76 -24.54 -21.83 4.76
N ASP A 77 -24.39 -21.80 6.10
CA ASP A 77 -25.35 -21.13 6.98
C ASP A 77 -25.45 -19.61 6.71
N ILE A 78 -24.37 -18.99 6.19
CA ILE A 78 -24.40 -17.59 5.73
C ILE A 78 -25.05 -17.51 4.35
N LEU A 79 -24.73 -18.43 3.45
CA LEU A 79 -25.30 -18.48 2.10
C LEU A 79 -26.81 -18.69 2.11
N ASP A 80 -27.32 -19.46 3.06
CA ASP A 80 -28.76 -19.77 3.22
C ASP A 80 -29.51 -18.76 4.10
N SER A 81 -28.81 -17.79 4.67
CA SER A 81 -29.42 -16.78 5.57
C SER A 81 -30.08 -15.62 4.85
N ASP A 82 -30.78 -14.77 5.60
CA ASP A 82 -31.45 -13.55 5.15
C ASP A 82 -30.59 -12.28 5.39
N VAL A 83 -29.27 -12.41 5.46
CA VAL A 83 -28.39 -11.26 5.60
C VAL A 83 -28.30 -10.46 4.29
N ASP A 84 -28.25 -9.14 4.43
CA ASP A 84 -28.17 -8.21 3.31
C ASP A 84 -26.72 -8.01 2.84
N PHE A 85 -25.80 -7.85 3.80
CA PHE A 85 -24.38 -7.57 3.53
C PHE A 85 -23.47 -8.58 4.22
N VAL A 86 -22.37 -8.90 3.57
CA VAL A 86 -21.35 -9.79 4.12
C VAL A 86 -20.00 -9.08 4.20
N VAL A 87 -19.38 -9.13 5.37
CA VAL A 87 -18.01 -8.64 5.61
C VAL A 87 -17.04 -9.82 5.55
N GLU A 88 -16.08 -9.80 4.64
CA GLU A 88 -14.99 -10.79 4.54
C GLU A 88 -13.70 -10.23 5.12
N VAL A 89 -13.21 -10.85 6.20
CA VAL A 89 -11.97 -10.49 6.91
C VAL A 89 -11.20 -11.73 7.38
N ILE A 90 -11.24 -12.79 6.57
CA ILE A 90 -10.50 -14.05 6.86
C ILE A 90 -9.07 -14.02 6.37
N GLY A 91 -8.79 -13.25 5.31
CA GLY A 91 -7.47 -13.19 4.69
C GLY A 91 -7.13 -14.42 3.84
N GLY A 92 -6.05 -14.31 3.06
CA GLY A 92 -5.66 -15.32 2.06
C GLY A 92 -6.56 -15.28 0.82
N VAL A 93 -6.23 -16.09 -0.19
CA VAL A 93 -7.01 -16.12 -1.44
C VAL A 93 -8.07 -17.21 -1.38
N GLU A 94 -7.69 -18.42 -0.99
CA GLU A 94 -8.64 -19.53 -0.83
C GLU A 94 -8.84 -19.84 0.67
N PRO A 95 -10.04 -20.12 1.11
CA PRO A 95 -11.30 -20.25 0.35
C PRO A 95 -12.06 -18.92 0.16
N ALA A 96 -11.49 -17.76 0.51
CA ALA A 96 -12.17 -16.46 0.45
C ALA A 96 -12.76 -16.17 -0.94
N LYS A 97 -12.00 -16.47 -2.01
CA LYS A 97 -12.46 -16.28 -3.39
C LYS A 97 -13.78 -17.02 -3.67
N GLN A 98 -13.83 -18.30 -3.33
CA GLN A 98 -15.00 -19.13 -3.60
C GLN A 98 -16.23 -18.62 -2.83
N TRP A 99 -16.05 -18.24 -1.58
CA TRP A 99 -17.13 -17.75 -0.74
C TRP A 99 -17.64 -16.37 -1.15
N VAL A 100 -16.72 -15.43 -1.41
CA VAL A 100 -17.10 -14.10 -1.90
C VAL A 100 -17.80 -14.20 -3.24
N LYS A 101 -17.31 -15.03 -4.15
CA LYS A 101 -17.97 -15.29 -5.44
C LYS A 101 -19.40 -15.81 -5.24
N ALA A 102 -19.61 -16.85 -4.43
CA ALA A 102 -20.94 -17.41 -4.19
C ALA A 102 -21.90 -16.40 -3.54
N ILE A 103 -21.41 -15.53 -2.67
CA ILE A 103 -22.21 -14.48 -2.04
C ILE A 103 -22.64 -13.44 -3.10
N LEU A 104 -21.71 -12.98 -3.94
CA LEU A 104 -22.03 -12.04 -5.02
C LEU A 104 -23.01 -12.64 -6.03
N GLU A 105 -22.81 -13.90 -6.45
CA GLU A 105 -23.72 -14.64 -7.33
C GLU A 105 -25.14 -14.79 -6.75
N SER A 106 -25.28 -14.71 -5.42
CA SER A 106 -26.60 -14.67 -4.77
C SER A 106 -27.25 -13.27 -4.73
N GLY A 107 -26.61 -12.24 -5.31
CA GLY A 107 -27.11 -10.86 -5.36
C GLY A 107 -26.85 -10.07 -4.06
N ARG A 108 -25.95 -10.55 -3.18
CA ARG A 108 -25.64 -9.86 -1.93
C ARG A 108 -24.31 -9.12 -2.00
N SER A 109 -24.29 -7.90 -1.47
CA SER A 109 -23.11 -7.07 -1.47
C SER A 109 -22.08 -7.53 -0.43
N VAL A 110 -20.79 -7.38 -0.79
CA VAL A 110 -19.64 -7.78 0.04
C VAL A 110 -18.76 -6.59 0.34
N VAL A 111 -18.30 -6.50 1.59
CA VAL A 111 -17.22 -5.60 2.01
C VAL A 111 -16.02 -6.45 2.42
N THR A 112 -14.85 -6.18 1.85
CA THR A 112 -13.65 -6.97 2.18
C THR A 112 -12.44 -6.10 2.52
N ALA A 113 -11.61 -6.58 3.46
CA ALA A 113 -10.28 -6.03 3.75
C ALA A 113 -9.16 -6.87 3.12
N ASN A 114 -9.49 -7.86 2.30
CA ASN A 114 -8.57 -8.85 1.78
C ASN A 114 -7.83 -8.36 0.53
N LYS A 115 -6.72 -7.66 0.75
CA LYS A 115 -5.89 -7.13 -0.35
C LYS A 115 -5.40 -8.19 -1.34
N GLN A 116 -5.08 -9.40 -0.86
CA GLN A 116 -4.59 -10.48 -1.73
C GLN A 116 -5.69 -10.98 -2.68
N LEU A 117 -6.93 -11.07 -2.18
CA LEU A 117 -8.09 -11.42 -2.97
C LEU A 117 -8.35 -10.36 -4.05
N ILE A 118 -8.41 -9.10 -3.67
CA ILE A 118 -8.73 -7.99 -4.58
C ILE A 118 -7.60 -7.75 -5.59
N ALA A 119 -6.32 -7.84 -5.19
CA ALA A 119 -5.21 -7.69 -6.13
C ALA A 119 -5.21 -8.76 -7.23
N ARG A 120 -5.56 -10.03 -6.90
CA ARG A 120 -5.52 -11.15 -7.85
C ARG A 120 -6.82 -11.34 -8.63
N HIS A 121 -7.95 -11.14 -7.99
CA HIS A 121 -9.27 -11.51 -8.51
C HIS A 121 -10.29 -10.38 -8.49
N GLY A 122 -9.85 -9.14 -8.18
CA GLY A 122 -10.77 -8.01 -8.04
C GLY A 122 -11.54 -7.72 -9.32
N ALA A 123 -10.93 -7.82 -10.50
CA ALA A 123 -11.64 -7.60 -11.78
C ALA A 123 -12.77 -8.61 -11.97
N GLU A 124 -12.49 -9.91 -11.82
CA GLU A 124 -13.48 -10.99 -11.90
C GLU A 124 -14.64 -10.80 -10.90
N LEU A 125 -14.29 -10.47 -9.64
CA LEU A 125 -15.31 -10.32 -8.60
C LEU A 125 -16.15 -9.06 -8.76
N LEU A 126 -15.59 -7.98 -9.29
CA LEU A 126 -16.33 -6.76 -9.61
C LEU A 126 -17.30 -6.97 -10.80
N GLU A 127 -16.88 -7.74 -11.80
CA GLU A 127 -17.75 -8.14 -12.93
C GLU A 127 -18.93 -8.97 -12.43
N ILE A 128 -18.70 -9.99 -11.61
CA ILE A 128 -19.75 -10.79 -11.00
C ILE A 128 -20.71 -9.93 -10.16
N ALA A 129 -20.19 -9.01 -9.35
CA ALA A 129 -21.03 -8.11 -8.56
C ALA A 129 -21.94 -7.26 -9.47
N GLN A 130 -21.42 -6.77 -10.58
CA GLN A 130 -22.19 -6.01 -11.56
C GLN A 130 -23.26 -6.86 -12.24
N GLU A 131 -22.92 -8.10 -12.64
CA GLU A 131 -23.87 -9.03 -13.28
C GLU A 131 -25.05 -9.41 -12.38
N HIS A 132 -24.87 -9.37 -11.05
CA HIS A 132 -25.88 -9.72 -10.07
C HIS A 132 -26.46 -8.51 -9.30
N ASP A 133 -26.33 -7.29 -9.83
CA ASP A 133 -26.87 -6.04 -9.26
C ASP A 133 -26.50 -5.81 -7.79
N CYS A 134 -25.31 -6.25 -7.38
CA CYS A 134 -24.76 -6.05 -6.03
C CYS A 134 -23.40 -5.35 -6.08
N GLN A 135 -22.83 -5.05 -4.92
CA GLN A 135 -21.58 -4.30 -4.83
C GLN A 135 -20.49 -5.06 -4.08
N LEU A 136 -19.25 -4.88 -4.52
CA LEU A 136 -18.05 -5.31 -3.83
C LEU A 136 -17.24 -4.08 -3.43
N LEU A 137 -17.22 -3.77 -2.13
CA LEU A 137 -16.43 -2.66 -1.60
C LEU A 137 -15.20 -3.18 -0.86
N PHE A 138 -14.08 -2.49 -1.02
CA PHE A 138 -12.78 -2.94 -0.52
C PHE A 138 -11.90 -1.79 -0.01
N GLY A 139 -12.52 -0.74 0.52
CA GLY A 139 -11.83 0.44 1.07
C GLY A 139 -10.77 0.08 2.10
N ALA A 140 -11.04 -0.95 2.90
CA ALA A 140 -10.13 -1.45 3.92
C ALA A 140 -8.91 -2.25 3.40
N SER A 141 -8.84 -2.58 2.12
CA SER A 141 -7.77 -3.39 1.52
C SER A 141 -6.46 -2.62 1.32
N VAL A 142 -6.52 -1.28 1.25
CA VAL A 142 -5.36 -0.41 1.06
C VAL A 142 -5.31 0.68 2.12
N ALA A 143 -4.14 0.88 2.73
CA ALA A 143 -3.86 1.92 3.72
C ALA A 143 -4.79 1.91 4.96
N GLY A 144 -5.41 0.80 5.29
CA GLY A 144 -6.17 0.56 6.52
C GLY A 144 -7.20 1.65 6.83
N GLY A 145 -6.91 2.52 7.79
CA GLY A 145 -7.81 3.60 8.21
C GLY A 145 -7.81 4.85 7.33
N VAL A 146 -7.01 4.91 6.26
CA VAL A 146 -7.00 6.03 5.32
C VAL A 146 -8.07 5.79 4.25
N PRO A 147 -9.07 6.65 4.06
CA PRO A 147 -10.19 6.43 3.14
C PRO A 147 -9.78 6.70 1.67
N VAL A 148 -8.64 6.15 1.24
CA VAL A 148 -8.04 6.46 -0.07
C VAL A 148 -8.88 5.91 -1.22
N ILE A 149 -9.39 4.67 -1.13
CA ILE A 149 -10.18 4.06 -2.21
C ILE A 149 -11.44 4.88 -2.45
N THR A 150 -12.23 5.16 -1.43
CA THR A 150 -13.44 5.97 -1.53
C THR A 150 -13.14 7.39 -2.03
N ALA A 151 -12.03 7.99 -1.58
CA ALA A 151 -11.62 9.32 -2.06
C ALA A 151 -11.24 9.32 -3.55
N LEU A 152 -10.59 8.26 -4.04
CA LEU A 152 -10.24 8.11 -5.46
C LEU A 152 -11.48 7.88 -6.32
N GLU A 153 -12.42 7.07 -5.84
CA GLU A 153 -13.65 6.72 -6.59
C GLU A 153 -14.64 7.87 -6.67
N HIS A 154 -14.80 8.63 -5.61
CA HIS A 154 -15.83 9.67 -5.50
C HIS A 154 -15.25 11.08 -5.42
N GLY A 155 -14.26 11.31 -4.54
CA GLY A 155 -13.70 12.64 -4.28
C GLY A 155 -12.88 13.21 -5.44
N LEU A 156 -12.17 12.34 -6.17
CA LEU A 156 -11.36 12.70 -7.34
C LEU A 156 -11.99 12.23 -8.66
N ALA A 157 -13.28 11.91 -8.64
CA ALA A 157 -13.99 11.41 -9.80
C ALA A 157 -14.01 12.36 -11.00
N GLY A 158 -13.90 13.66 -10.77
CA GLY A 158 -13.86 14.69 -11.80
C GLY A 158 -12.51 14.90 -12.46
N ASP A 159 -11.45 14.22 -11.99
CA ASP A 159 -10.10 14.36 -12.53
C ASP A 159 -9.67 13.13 -13.34
N GLU A 160 -8.65 13.31 -14.17
CA GLU A 160 -7.94 12.27 -14.90
C GLU A 160 -6.60 12.04 -14.19
N LEU A 161 -6.56 11.02 -13.32
CA LEU A 161 -5.38 10.72 -12.55
C LEU A 161 -4.30 10.12 -13.47
N GLN A 162 -3.09 10.65 -13.38
CA GLN A 162 -1.94 10.27 -14.20
C GLN A 162 -0.97 9.38 -13.44
N SER A 163 -0.84 9.60 -12.12
CA SER A 163 -0.01 8.74 -11.28
C SER A 163 -0.60 8.57 -9.89
N VAL A 164 -0.23 7.46 -9.26
CA VAL A 164 -0.46 7.16 -7.84
C VAL A 164 0.80 6.56 -7.25
N CYS A 165 1.23 7.06 -6.11
CA CYS A 165 2.37 6.52 -5.39
C CYS A 165 2.15 6.60 -3.88
N GLY A 166 2.93 5.83 -3.11
CA GLY A 166 2.79 5.94 -1.67
C GLY A 166 3.70 5.03 -0.86
N ILE A 167 3.78 5.36 0.42
CA ILE A 167 4.27 4.50 1.49
C ILE A 167 3.08 3.65 1.94
N LEU A 168 3.04 2.40 1.50
CA LEU A 168 1.89 1.49 1.68
C LEU A 168 2.16 0.38 2.70
N ASN A 169 3.41 0.27 3.20
CA ASN A 169 3.81 -0.71 4.20
C ASN A 169 4.43 -0.02 5.42
N GLY A 170 3.74 -0.10 6.56
CA GLY A 170 4.20 0.54 7.80
C GLY A 170 5.44 -0.11 8.41
N THR A 171 5.62 -1.42 8.25
CA THR A 171 6.80 -2.17 8.74
C THR A 171 8.06 -1.68 8.06
N CYS A 172 8.05 -1.59 6.72
CA CYS A 172 9.20 -1.07 5.96
C CYS A 172 9.48 0.39 6.30
N ASN A 173 8.44 1.21 6.42
CA ASN A 173 8.62 2.62 6.80
C ASN A 173 9.23 2.76 8.21
N TYR A 174 8.80 1.93 9.17
CA TYR A 174 9.40 1.88 10.50
C TYR A 174 10.89 1.52 10.45
N ILE A 175 11.24 0.43 9.73
CA ILE A 175 12.62 -0.03 9.60
C ILE A 175 13.50 1.06 8.98
N LEU A 176 13.07 1.64 7.86
CA LEU A 176 13.82 2.71 7.18
C LEU A 176 13.96 3.97 8.05
N SER A 177 12.93 4.32 8.85
CA SER A 177 13.02 5.45 9.79
C SER A 177 14.03 5.21 10.92
N LYS A 178 14.18 3.98 11.38
CA LYS A 178 15.22 3.58 12.35
C LYS A 178 16.62 3.63 11.72
N MET A 179 16.76 3.14 10.48
CA MET A 179 18.01 3.22 9.73
C MET A 179 18.43 4.68 9.45
N GLU A 180 17.48 5.56 9.20
CA GLU A 180 17.71 7.01 9.07
C GLU A 180 18.31 7.63 10.34
N SER A 181 18.01 7.09 11.53
CA SER A 181 18.61 7.48 12.80
C SER A 181 19.96 6.80 13.10
N GLY A 182 20.45 5.95 12.18
CA GLY A 182 21.77 5.32 12.26
C GLY A 182 21.77 3.86 12.74
N GLU A 183 20.60 3.25 12.95
CA GLU A 183 20.51 1.83 13.29
C GLU A 183 20.79 0.95 12.06
N SER A 184 21.38 -0.23 12.27
CA SER A 184 21.53 -1.20 11.19
C SER A 184 20.18 -1.79 10.80
N PHE A 185 20.05 -2.24 9.54
CA PHE A 185 18.84 -2.94 9.07
C PHE A 185 18.44 -4.11 9.99
N GLN A 186 19.43 -4.92 10.41
CA GLN A 186 19.17 -6.06 11.28
C GLN A 186 18.63 -5.66 12.65
N THR A 187 19.18 -4.60 13.26
CA THR A 187 18.72 -4.07 14.55
C THR A 187 17.29 -3.52 14.43
N ALA A 188 17.02 -2.73 13.40
CA ALA A 188 15.71 -2.14 13.15
C ALA A 188 14.64 -3.22 12.89
N LEU A 189 14.99 -4.27 12.13
CA LEU A 189 14.10 -5.40 11.89
C LEU A 189 13.77 -6.17 13.17
N GLN A 190 14.77 -6.49 13.99
CA GLN A 190 14.57 -7.18 15.29
C GLN A 190 13.65 -6.36 16.21
N GLU A 191 13.83 -5.04 16.23
CA GLU A 191 12.97 -4.17 17.02
C GLU A 191 11.53 -4.15 16.47
N ALA A 192 11.34 -4.09 15.14
CA ALA A 192 10.03 -4.18 14.52
C ALA A 192 9.31 -5.51 14.87
N GLN A 193 10.04 -6.63 14.87
CA GLN A 193 9.50 -7.93 15.29
C GLN A 193 9.13 -7.94 16.77
N ARG A 194 9.97 -7.42 17.65
CA ARG A 194 9.69 -7.32 19.09
C ARG A 194 8.45 -6.48 19.40
N LEU A 195 8.22 -5.42 18.64
CA LEU A 195 7.05 -4.54 18.75
C LEU A 195 5.79 -5.10 18.08
N GLY A 196 5.90 -6.19 17.32
CA GLY A 196 4.80 -6.82 16.59
C GLY A 196 4.43 -6.10 15.29
N TYR A 197 5.30 -5.25 14.76
CA TYR A 197 5.14 -4.62 13.44
C TYR A 197 5.54 -5.58 12.32
N ALA A 198 6.56 -6.42 12.54
CA ALA A 198 6.98 -7.47 11.62
C ALA A 198 6.67 -8.85 12.21
N GLU A 199 6.27 -9.80 11.37
CA GLU A 199 6.13 -11.20 11.73
C GLU A 199 7.50 -11.90 11.80
N ALA A 200 7.51 -13.18 12.23
CA ALA A 200 8.74 -13.98 12.29
C ALA A 200 9.35 -14.17 10.89
N ASP A 201 8.53 -14.33 9.86
CA ASP A 201 8.92 -14.25 8.45
C ASP A 201 8.44 -12.90 7.88
N PRO A 202 9.31 -11.91 7.75
CA PRO A 202 8.95 -10.57 7.27
C PRO A 202 9.09 -10.41 5.74
N THR A 203 9.22 -11.52 5.00
CA THR A 203 9.55 -11.49 3.57
C THR A 203 8.56 -10.67 2.76
N ASP A 204 7.26 -10.81 3.01
CA ASP A 204 6.23 -10.07 2.28
C ASP A 204 6.37 -8.54 2.44
N ASP A 205 6.81 -8.09 3.62
CA ASP A 205 7.07 -6.68 3.89
C ASP A 205 8.37 -6.24 3.20
N ILE A 206 9.50 -6.88 3.57
CA ILE A 206 10.86 -6.46 3.18
C ILE A 206 11.09 -6.55 1.67
N ALA A 207 10.57 -7.60 1.01
CA ALA A 207 10.66 -7.76 -0.43
C ALA A 207 9.67 -6.87 -1.22
N GLY A 208 8.74 -6.17 -0.53
CA GLY A 208 7.79 -5.25 -1.13
C GLY A 208 6.51 -5.91 -1.65
N TYR A 209 6.25 -7.18 -1.36
CA TYR A 209 5.08 -7.90 -1.90
C TYR A 209 3.76 -7.42 -1.30
N ASP A 210 3.73 -7.00 -0.03
CA ASP A 210 2.58 -6.34 0.57
C ASP A 210 2.26 -5.02 -0.14
N THR A 211 3.28 -4.18 -0.34
CA THR A 211 3.15 -2.90 -1.08
C THR A 211 2.70 -3.13 -2.52
N ARG A 212 3.21 -4.17 -3.19
CA ARG A 212 2.85 -4.55 -4.55
C ARG A 212 1.36 -4.86 -4.67
N ALA A 213 0.82 -5.68 -3.77
CA ALA A 213 -0.61 -6.03 -3.78
C ALA A 213 -1.50 -4.78 -3.64
N LYS A 214 -1.12 -3.86 -2.75
CA LYS A 214 -1.84 -2.59 -2.57
C LYS A 214 -1.69 -1.66 -3.78
N LEU A 215 -0.52 -1.63 -4.42
CA LEU A 215 -0.27 -0.83 -5.62
C LEU A 215 -1.12 -1.28 -6.81
N VAL A 216 -1.27 -2.60 -7.01
CA VAL A 216 -2.16 -3.15 -8.06
C VAL A 216 -3.60 -2.68 -7.85
N ILE A 217 -4.09 -2.68 -6.61
CA ILE A 217 -5.43 -2.16 -6.29
C ILE A 217 -5.52 -0.66 -6.58
N LEU A 218 -4.51 0.11 -6.16
CA LEU A 218 -4.49 1.56 -6.42
C LEU A 218 -4.42 1.88 -7.91
N ALA A 219 -3.64 1.13 -8.70
CA ALA A 219 -3.56 1.32 -10.15
C ALA A 219 -4.91 1.08 -10.83
N ARG A 220 -5.65 0.03 -10.41
CA ARG A 220 -7.01 -0.25 -10.88
C ARG A 220 -7.97 0.89 -10.57
N VAL A 221 -7.97 1.38 -9.33
CA VAL A 221 -8.92 2.41 -8.88
C VAL A 221 -8.55 3.81 -9.40
N ALA A 222 -7.29 4.22 -9.24
CA ALA A 222 -6.84 5.56 -9.58
C ALA A 222 -6.61 5.74 -11.09
N LEU A 223 -5.92 4.79 -11.72
CA LEU A 223 -5.47 4.91 -13.11
C LEU A 223 -6.36 4.12 -14.08
N ARG A 224 -7.31 3.33 -13.55
CA ARG A 224 -8.13 2.40 -14.31
C ARG A 224 -7.30 1.44 -15.16
N ALA A 225 -6.13 1.07 -14.65
CA ALA A 225 -5.19 0.17 -15.28
C ALA A 225 -5.28 -1.20 -14.60
N GLU A 226 -5.68 -2.22 -15.37
CA GLU A 226 -5.54 -3.61 -14.93
C GLU A 226 -4.11 -4.06 -15.18
N ILE A 227 -3.40 -4.28 -14.08
CA ILE A 227 -2.04 -4.82 -14.03
C ILE A 227 -2.02 -6.03 -13.10
N THR A 228 -1.13 -6.97 -13.36
CA THR A 228 -0.95 -8.16 -12.54
C THR A 228 0.15 -7.97 -11.49
N LEU A 229 0.16 -8.80 -10.45
CA LEU A 229 1.22 -8.77 -9.45
C LEU A 229 2.59 -9.07 -10.06
N GLU A 230 2.64 -9.96 -11.03
CA GLU A 230 3.84 -10.44 -11.72
C GLU A 230 4.49 -9.35 -12.60
N GLU A 231 3.71 -8.39 -13.07
CA GLU A 231 4.18 -7.27 -13.88
C GLU A 231 4.80 -6.14 -13.05
N VAL A 232 4.57 -6.10 -11.74
CA VAL A 232 5.12 -5.08 -10.84
C VAL A 232 6.48 -5.52 -10.32
N VAL A 233 7.53 -4.80 -10.70
CA VAL A 233 8.90 -5.05 -10.20
C VAL A 233 9.02 -4.62 -8.74
N CYS A 234 9.64 -5.49 -7.92
CA CYS A 234 9.92 -5.20 -6.52
C CYS A 234 11.42 -5.20 -6.24
N GLN A 235 11.91 -4.15 -5.58
CA GLN A 235 13.25 -4.08 -5.01
C GLN A 235 13.16 -4.11 -3.48
N PRO A 236 13.88 -5.03 -2.80
CA PRO A 236 13.81 -5.13 -1.35
C PRO A 236 14.52 -3.97 -0.65
N ILE A 237 14.02 -3.60 0.53
CA ILE A 237 14.65 -2.56 1.36
C ILE A 237 15.97 -3.01 2.02
N SER A 238 16.25 -4.30 2.04
CA SER A 238 17.49 -4.86 2.62
C SER A 238 18.76 -4.49 1.85
N SER A 239 18.62 -3.91 0.66
CA SER A 239 19.75 -3.36 -0.12
C SER A 239 20.23 -1.99 0.38
N VAL A 240 19.41 -1.30 1.18
CA VAL A 240 19.72 0.02 1.75
C VAL A 240 20.61 -0.15 3.00
N ASP A 241 21.60 0.71 3.13
CA ASP A 241 22.52 0.77 4.27
C ASP A 241 22.36 2.13 4.99
N PRO A 242 22.65 2.24 6.30
CA PRO A 242 22.64 3.52 7.01
C PRO A 242 23.49 4.61 6.35
N VAL A 243 24.57 4.27 5.68
CA VAL A 243 25.42 5.23 4.96
C VAL A 243 24.65 5.92 3.81
N ASP A 244 23.65 5.26 3.22
CA ASP A 244 22.84 5.85 2.16
C ASP A 244 22.03 7.05 2.68
N PHE A 245 21.53 6.98 3.91
CA PHE A 245 20.83 8.10 4.55
C PHE A 245 21.75 9.29 4.83
N GLU A 246 23.03 9.03 5.10
CA GLU A 246 24.00 10.10 5.28
C GLU A 246 24.20 10.89 3.98
N TYR A 247 24.30 10.20 2.84
CA TYR A 247 24.41 10.83 1.53
C TYR A 247 23.08 11.42 1.05
N ALA A 248 21.96 10.75 1.31
CA ALA A 248 20.63 11.28 1.01
C ALA A 248 20.39 12.63 1.69
N ARG A 249 20.83 12.79 2.94
CA ARG A 249 20.72 14.04 3.69
C ARG A 249 21.51 15.19 3.06
N GLU A 250 22.71 14.93 2.48
CA GLU A 250 23.47 15.94 1.73
C GLU A 250 22.70 16.44 0.49
N LEU A 251 21.86 15.57 -0.07
CA LEU A 251 21.00 15.88 -1.22
C LEU A 251 19.64 16.48 -0.80
N GLY A 252 19.42 16.76 0.52
CA GLY A 252 18.14 17.23 1.03
C GLY A 252 17.00 16.20 0.92
N CYS A 253 17.35 14.92 0.91
CA CYS A 253 16.44 13.79 0.75
C CYS A 253 16.47 12.84 1.95
N THR A 254 15.50 11.95 2.01
CA THR A 254 15.49 10.72 2.81
C THR A 254 15.22 9.52 1.92
N ILE A 255 15.22 8.30 2.48
CA ILE A 255 14.91 7.08 1.74
C ILE A 255 13.64 6.46 2.30
N ARG A 256 12.69 6.13 1.40
CA ARG A 256 11.43 5.44 1.73
C ARG A 256 11.16 4.34 0.70
N GLN A 257 10.48 3.26 1.11
CA GLN A 257 9.92 2.29 0.15
C GLN A 257 8.66 2.87 -0.45
N ILE A 258 8.65 3.04 -1.76
CA ILE A 258 7.54 3.63 -2.51
C ILE A 258 6.97 2.61 -3.48
N GLY A 259 5.64 2.39 -3.40
CA GLY A 259 4.88 1.82 -4.51
C GLY A 259 4.50 2.96 -5.44
N HIS A 260 4.80 2.83 -6.73
CA HIS A 260 4.53 3.86 -7.72
C HIS A 260 3.94 3.26 -8.98
N ALA A 261 2.84 3.83 -9.46
CA ALA A 261 2.25 3.53 -10.76
C ALA A 261 1.93 4.83 -11.50
N GLU A 262 2.21 4.86 -12.81
CA GLU A 262 2.08 6.04 -13.66
C GLU A 262 1.68 5.65 -15.08
N LEU A 263 0.85 6.50 -15.71
CA LEU A 263 0.45 6.36 -17.11
C LEU A 263 1.34 7.23 -17.98
N GLU A 264 2.08 6.61 -18.88
CA GLU A 264 2.93 7.31 -19.85
C GLU A 264 2.83 6.67 -21.24
N GLY A 265 2.55 7.47 -22.27
CA GLY A 265 2.54 7.00 -23.65
C GLY A 265 1.60 5.83 -23.95
N GLY A 266 0.48 5.69 -23.23
CA GLY A 266 -0.47 4.56 -23.38
C GLY A 266 -0.02 3.27 -22.72
N ARG A 267 0.98 3.33 -21.84
CA ARG A 267 1.50 2.23 -21.02
C ARG A 267 1.34 2.57 -19.54
N CYS A 268 1.33 1.57 -18.69
CA CYS A 268 1.43 1.74 -17.24
C CYS A 268 2.84 1.35 -16.79
N PHE A 269 3.53 2.24 -16.12
CA PHE A 269 4.71 1.90 -15.34
C PHE A 269 4.26 1.53 -13.93
N ALA A 270 4.82 0.45 -13.33
CA ALA A 270 4.54 0.11 -11.94
C ALA A 270 5.75 -0.57 -11.28
N ALA A 271 6.14 -0.05 -10.10
CA ALA A 271 7.26 -0.60 -9.32
C ALA A 271 7.07 -0.38 -7.82
N VAL A 272 7.72 -1.22 -7.03
CA VAL A 272 7.91 -1.06 -5.58
C VAL A 272 9.41 -1.07 -5.31
N GLU A 273 9.94 0.04 -4.83
CA GLU A 273 11.39 0.19 -4.65
C GLU A 273 11.71 1.21 -3.53
N PRO A 274 12.86 1.07 -2.85
CA PRO A 274 13.38 2.15 -2.05
C PRO A 274 13.80 3.30 -2.98
N MET A 275 13.39 4.52 -2.63
CA MET A 275 13.65 5.74 -3.42
C MET A 275 14.21 6.84 -2.53
N LEU A 276 15.04 7.71 -3.11
CA LEU A 276 15.33 9.01 -2.51
C LEU A 276 14.10 9.91 -2.64
N VAL A 277 13.64 10.43 -1.51
CA VAL A 277 12.46 11.29 -1.42
C VAL A 277 12.88 12.66 -0.92
N PRO A 278 12.65 13.75 -1.67
CA PRO A 278 12.96 15.11 -1.21
C PRO A 278 12.26 15.44 0.10
N ALA A 279 12.96 16.10 1.03
CA ALA A 279 12.45 16.49 2.35
C ALA A 279 11.17 17.36 2.29
N SER A 280 10.95 18.06 1.17
CA SER A 280 9.74 18.84 0.91
C SER A 280 8.51 17.99 0.62
N SER A 281 8.69 16.73 0.17
CA SER A 281 7.59 15.81 -0.15
C SER A 281 6.80 15.39 1.08
N PRO A 282 5.47 15.26 1.00
CA PRO A 282 4.66 14.62 2.05
C PRO A 282 5.14 13.22 2.41
N LEU A 283 5.68 12.44 1.46
CA LEU A 283 6.23 11.09 1.68
C LEU A 283 7.43 11.09 2.65
N ALA A 284 8.28 12.13 2.59
CA ALA A 284 9.44 12.24 3.49
C ALA A 284 9.03 12.43 4.96
N ARG A 285 7.84 12.97 5.22
CA ARG A 285 7.34 13.28 6.56
C ARG A 285 6.71 12.09 7.27
N ALA A 286 6.37 11.02 6.53
CA ALA A 286 5.80 9.81 7.10
C ALA A 286 6.79 9.15 8.07
N GLN A 287 6.38 8.93 9.32
CA GLN A 287 7.20 8.32 10.34
C GLN A 287 6.56 7.06 10.93
N GLY A 288 7.38 6.16 11.45
CA GLY A 288 6.91 4.93 12.05
C GLY A 288 6.06 4.10 11.07
N CYS A 289 4.87 3.70 11.50
CA CYS A 289 3.98 2.85 10.70
C CYS A 289 2.94 3.63 9.88
N GLU A 290 3.13 4.93 9.67
CA GLU A 290 2.21 5.76 8.89
C GLU A 290 2.24 5.40 7.40
N ASN A 291 1.06 5.37 6.78
CA ASN A 291 0.91 5.28 5.33
C ASN A 291 0.61 6.66 4.74
N VAL A 292 1.15 6.90 3.56
CA VAL A 292 0.90 8.12 2.78
C VAL A 292 0.67 7.72 1.33
N VAL A 293 -0.41 8.19 0.74
CA VAL A 293 -0.71 8.03 -0.69
C VAL A 293 -0.76 9.40 -1.34
N LEU A 294 -0.03 9.56 -2.43
CA LEU A 294 -0.08 10.74 -3.30
C LEU A 294 -0.68 10.36 -4.64
N THR A 295 -1.47 11.26 -5.19
CA THR A 295 -1.97 11.16 -6.57
C THR A 295 -1.64 12.44 -7.32
N GLN A 296 -1.39 12.31 -8.61
CA GLN A 296 -1.25 13.42 -9.52
C GLN A 296 -2.36 13.37 -10.56
N GLY A 297 -3.20 14.39 -10.55
CA GLY A 297 -4.26 14.57 -11.52
C GLY A 297 -3.87 15.59 -12.58
N LYS A 298 -4.49 15.48 -13.74
CA LYS A 298 -4.29 16.37 -14.89
C LYS A 298 -4.80 17.80 -14.63
N PHE A 299 -5.90 17.91 -13.89
CA PHE A 299 -6.60 19.16 -13.64
C PHE A 299 -6.44 19.63 -12.19
N GLY A 300 -6.60 18.71 -11.23
CA GLY A 300 -6.58 19.01 -9.79
C GLY A 300 -5.17 19.08 -9.18
N GLY A 301 -4.14 18.66 -9.93
CA GLY A 301 -2.78 18.62 -9.42
C GLY A 301 -2.55 17.50 -8.40
N SER A 302 -1.67 17.72 -7.43
CA SER A 302 -1.29 16.71 -6.44
C SER A 302 -2.23 16.70 -5.23
N THR A 303 -2.67 15.51 -4.84
CA THR A 303 -3.46 15.29 -3.61
C THR A 303 -2.77 14.25 -2.74
N ALA A 304 -2.76 14.48 -1.41
CA ALA A 304 -2.12 13.61 -0.43
C ALA A 304 -3.16 13.08 0.58
N PHE A 305 -3.06 11.80 0.90
CA PHE A 305 -3.82 11.12 1.94
C PHE A 305 -2.85 10.47 2.92
N SER A 306 -3.02 10.69 4.22
CA SER A 306 -2.13 10.10 5.23
C SER A 306 -2.89 9.65 6.47
N GLY A 307 -2.33 8.67 7.16
CA GLY A 307 -2.88 8.16 8.43
C GLY A 307 -2.39 6.77 8.79
N PRO A 308 -3.00 6.15 9.81
CA PRO A 308 -2.65 4.80 10.23
C PRO A 308 -2.94 3.78 9.12
N GLY A 309 -1.89 3.14 8.62
CA GLY A 309 -1.98 2.19 7.49
C GLY A 309 -2.41 0.78 7.84
N ALA A 310 -2.45 0.44 9.15
CA ALA A 310 -2.80 -0.87 9.67
C ALA A 310 -3.36 -0.77 11.10
N GLY A 311 -3.90 -1.88 11.59
CA GLY A 311 -4.48 -1.99 12.93
C GLY A 311 -5.95 -2.40 12.89
N GLY A 312 -6.38 -3.20 13.87
CA GLY A 312 -7.74 -3.75 13.90
C GLY A 312 -8.81 -2.68 13.82
N ASP A 313 -8.70 -1.66 14.66
CA ASP A 313 -9.71 -0.59 14.74
C ASP A 313 -9.68 0.32 13.51
N ALA A 314 -8.49 0.71 13.03
CA ALA A 314 -8.35 1.53 11.83
C ALA A 314 -8.95 0.85 10.59
N THR A 315 -8.61 -0.42 10.38
CA THR A 315 -9.17 -1.22 9.28
C THR A 315 -10.68 -1.44 9.44
N ALA A 316 -11.16 -1.66 10.67
CA ALA A 316 -12.59 -1.83 10.93
C ALA A 316 -13.40 -0.56 10.66
N VAL A 317 -12.85 0.63 10.90
CA VAL A 317 -13.49 1.90 10.53
C VAL A 317 -13.74 1.96 9.02
N ALA A 318 -12.76 1.58 8.21
CA ALA A 318 -12.94 1.55 6.75
C ALA A 318 -14.01 0.53 6.32
N VAL A 319 -14.00 -0.69 6.90
CA VAL A 319 -15.04 -1.72 6.65
C VAL A 319 -16.43 -1.19 7.00
N VAL A 320 -16.58 -0.57 8.17
CA VAL A 320 -17.88 -0.04 8.59
C VAL A 320 -18.30 1.17 7.75
N SER A 321 -17.37 1.99 7.30
CA SER A 321 -17.65 3.09 6.37
C SER A 321 -18.16 2.57 5.02
N ASP A 322 -17.59 1.46 4.52
CA ASP A 322 -18.08 0.78 3.32
C ASP A 322 -19.50 0.22 3.54
N LEU A 323 -19.79 -0.37 4.70
CA LEU A 323 -21.17 -0.81 5.06
C LEU A 323 -22.16 0.36 5.10
N VAL A 324 -21.78 1.51 5.66
CA VAL A 324 -22.61 2.73 5.66
C VAL A 324 -22.86 3.21 4.23
N THR A 325 -21.85 3.12 3.37
CA THR A 325 -21.97 3.46 1.93
C THR A 325 -22.99 2.54 1.25
N LEU A 326 -22.92 1.22 1.47
CA LEU A 326 -23.89 0.25 0.93
C LEU A 326 -25.32 0.55 1.41
N ALA A 327 -25.49 0.80 2.69
CA ALA A 327 -26.81 1.05 3.29
C ALA A 327 -27.42 2.41 2.89
N GLY A 328 -26.59 3.41 2.57
CA GLY A 328 -27.02 4.74 2.12
C GLY A 328 -27.19 4.87 0.61
N ALA A 329 -26.76 3.89 -0.14
CA ALA A 329 -26.72 3.97 -1.60
C ALA A 329 -28.11 3.75 -2.21
N SER A 330 -28.74 4.85 -2.64
CA SER A 330 -29.50 4.80 -3.90
C SER A 330 -28.45 4.51 -4.98
N SER A 331 -28.35 3.27 -5.37
CA SER A 331 -27.26 2.66 -6.14
C SER A 331 -26.92 3.41 -7.43
N VAL A 332 -25.98 4.34 -7.36
CA VAL A 332 -25.25 4.76 -8.54
C VAL A 332 -23.81 4.28 -8.35
N SER A 333 -23.60 3.00 -8.60
CA SER A 333 -22.26 2.49 -8.86
C SER A 333 -21.80 3.15 -10.15
N VAL A 334 -20.88 4.09 -10.08
CA VAL A 334 -20.18 4.60 -11.26
C VAL A 334 -19.22 3.50 -11.69
N VAL A 335 -19.73 2.51 -12.43
CA VAL A 335 -18.86 1.49 -13.04
C VAL A 335 -17.94 2.21 -14.02
N ARG A 336 -16.69 2.26 -13.66
CA ARG A 336 -15.64 2.84 -14.49
C ARG A 336 -14.91 1.70 -15.17
N GLU A 337 -14.97 1.64 -16.48
CA GLU A 337 -14.22 0.66 -17.25
C GLU A 337 -12.73 0.75 -16.94
N THR A 338 -12.15 -0.36 -16.57
CA THR A 338 -10.71 -0.53 -16.48
C THR A 338 -10.15 -0.92 -17.84
N ARG A 339 -8.87 -0.66 -18.06
CA ARG A 339 -8.18 -0.96 -19.33
C ARG A 339 -7.00 -1.86 -19.02
N THR A 340 -6.87 -2.94 -19.75
CA THR A 340 -5.61 -3.70 -19.78
C THR A 340 -4.60 -2.89 -20.59
N LEU A 341 -3.58 -2.38 -19.91
CA LEU A 341 -2.52 -1.60 -20.51
C LEU A 341 -1.22 -2.40 -20.49
N PRO A 342 -0.35 -2.29 -21.51
CA PRO A 342 0.98 -2.87 -21.43
C PRO A 342 1.73 -2.27 -20.23
N VAL A 343 2.26 -3.13 -19.37
CA VAL A 343 3.12 -2.68 -18.26
C VAL A 343 4.55 -2.54 -18.75
N SER A 344 5.18 -1.43 -18.42
CA SER A 344 6.57 -1.15 -18.76
C SER A 344 7.43 -1.10 -17.49
N SER A 345 8.55 -1.80 -17.51
CA SER A 345 9.64 -1.61 -16.55
C SER A 345 10.59 -0.48 -16.95
N GLU A 346 10.39 0.05 -18.16
CA GLU A 346 11.23 1.11 -18.72
C GLU A 346 10.63 2.47 -18.36
N HIS A 347 11.46 3.31 -17.79
CA HIS A 347 11.12 4.68 -17.52
C HIS A 347 12.40 5.54 -17.45
N THR A 348 12.24 6.85 -17.53
CA THR A 348 13.34 7.82 -17.46
C THR A 348 13.28 8.55 -16.13
N ALA A 349 14.36 8.51 -15.34
CA ALA A 349 14.47 9.21 -14.07
C ALA A 349 15.92 9.54 -13.72
N PRO A 350 16.16 10.45 -12.77
CA PRO A 350 17.46 10.60 -12.14
C PRO A 350 17.68 9.51 -11.09
N TYR A 351 18.94 9.14 -10.88
CA TYR A 351 19.30 8.08 -9.95
C TYR A 351 20.45 8.47 -9.03
N PHE A 352 20.38 7.92 -7.83
CA PHE A 352 21.43 7.85 -6.84
C PHE A 352 22.10 6.47 -6.95
N LEU A 353 23.41 6.45 -7.11
CA LEU A 353 24.21 5.26 -7.28
C LEU A 353 25.27 5.20 -6.17
N ARG A 354 25.15 4.21 -5.26
CA ARG A 354 26.21 3.96 -4.27
C ARG A 354 27.18 2.90 -4.79
N PHE A 355 28.46 3.20 -4.67
CA PHE A 355 29.57 2.28 -4.94
C PHE A 355 30.36 2.09 -3.65
N VAL A 356 30.72 0.84 -3.34
CA VAL A 356 31.65 0.50 -2.25
C VAL A 356 32.90 -0.11 -2.88
N VAL A 357 34.06 0.52 -2.67
CA VAL A 357 35.27 0.23 -3.41
C VAL A 357 36.49 0.05 -2.53
N ARG A 358 37.51 -0.67 -3.05
CA ARG A 358 38.88 -0.57 -2.54
C ARG A 358 39.52 0.66 -3.16
N ASP A 359 39.84 1.68 -2.33
CA ASP A 359 40.32 2.98 -2.80
C ASP A 359 41.64 2.85 -3.58
N ARG A 360 41.64 3.34 -4.79
CA ARG A 360 42.80 3.47 -5.67
C ARG A 360 42.61 4.62 -6.67
N PRO A 361 43.70 5.23 -7.16
CA PRO A 361 43.58 6.23 -8.21
C PRO A 361 42.86 5.72 -9.45
N GLY A 362 41.96 6.58 -10.03
CA GLY A 362 41.28 6.31 -11.30
C GLY A 362 39.92 5.67 -11.22
N ILE A 363 39.39 5.30 -10.03
CA ILE A 363 38.06 4.66 -9.89
C ILE A 363 36.93 5.55 -10.43
N VAL A 364 36.88 6.81 -10.02
CA VAL A 364 35.84 7.77 -10.48
C VAL A 364 35.93 7.93 -12.00
N ALA A 365 37.13 8.03 -12.56
CA ALA A 365 37.33 8.11 -14.00
C ALA A 365 36.84 6.85 -14.75
N ALA A 366 37.09 5.66 -14.18
CA ALA A 366 36.64 4.40 -14.77
C ALA A 366 35.11 4.29 -14.78
N ILE A 367 34.44 4.63 -13.67
CA ILE A 367 32.98 4.63 -13.58
C ILE A 367 32.38 5.68 -14.53
N ALA A 368 32.92 6.91 -14.55
CA ALA A 368 32.45 7.95 -15.43
C ALA A 368 32.61 7.59 -16.91
N ALA A 369 33.70 6.90 -17.28
CA ALA A 369 33.90 6.43 -18.65
C ALA A 369 32.84 5.40 -19.08
N VAL A 370 32.45 4.48 -18.20
CA VAL A 370 31.36 3.54 -18.50
C VAL A 370 30.02 4.28 -18.60
N LEU A 371 29.69 5.17 -17.67
CA LEU A 371 28.44 5.95 -17.74
C LEU A 371 28.38 6.76 -19.05
N ALA A 372 29.47 7.41 -19.44
CA ALA A 372 29.57 8.17 -20.70
C ALA A 372 29.38 7.27 -21.95
N LYS A 373 29.89 6.04 -21.95
CA LYS A 373 29.66 5.05 -23.01
C LYS A 373 28.19 4.74 -23.26
N PHE A 374 27.38 4.77 -22.19
CA PHE A 374 25.92 4.59 -22.25
C PHE A 374 25.14 5.90 -22.35
N GLU A 375 25.82 7.00 -22.64
CA GLU A 375 25.21 8.37 -22.76
C GLU A 375 24.51 8.82 -21.49
N ILE A 376 25.04 8.48 -20.31
CA ILE A 376 24.52 8.87 -19.01
C ILE A 376 25.36 9.99 -18.43
N ASN A 377 24.75 11.15 -18.20
CA ASN A 377 25.41 12.29 -17.60
C ASN A 377 25.47 12.13 -16.07
N VAL A 378 26.68 12.37 -15.52
CA VAL A 378 26.89 12.50 -14.08
C VAL A 378 26.44 13.91 -13.64
N ASP A 379 25.56 13.98 -12.64
CA ASP A 379 25.12 15.23 -12.03
C ASP A 379 26.07 15.64 -10.90
N ALA A 380 26.37 14.73 -9.94
CA ALA A 380 27.30 15.01 -8.85
C ALA A 380 28.04 13.73 -8.37
N VAL A 381 29.15 13.94 -7.67
CA VAL A 381 29.92 12.88 -7.01
C VAL A 381 30.14 13.29 -5.56
N PHE A 382 29.77 12.40 -4.62
CA PHE A 382 29.89 12.64 -3.19
C PHE A 382 30.77 11.56 -2.56
N GLN A 383 31.82 11.98 -1.88
CA GLN A 383 32.70 11.09 -1.10
C GLN A 383 33.00 11.76 0.24
N LYS A 384 32.63 11.10 1.33
CA LYS A 384 32.92 11.59 2.69
C LYS A 384 34.27 11.09 3.15
N PRO A 385 35.05 11.90 3.89
CA PRO A 385 36.27 11.43 4.51
C PRO A 385 35.98 10.53 5.72
N GLY A 386 37.01 9.75 6.12
CA GLY A 386 36.97 8.98 7.37
C GLY A 386 36.57 7.51 7.23
N TYR A 387 36.17 7.06 6.05
CA TYR A 387 35.92 5.63 5.78
C TYR A 387 37.20 4.85 5.53
N ASP A 388 37.16 3.55 5.84
CA ASP A 388 38.28 2.63 5.54
C ASP A 388 38.47 2.55 4.02
N LYS A 389 39.73 2.67 3.58
CA LYS A 389 40.10 2.62 2.17
C LYS A 389 39.89 1.26 1.50
N SER A 390 39.81 0.20 2.30
CA SER A 390 39.47 -1.14 1.80
C SER A 390 37.98 -1.33 1.57
N HIS A 391 37.12 -0.41 2.12
CA HIS A 391 35.66 -0.47 2.06
C HIS A 391 35.08 0.95 2.03
N LEU A 392 35.42 1.68 0.98
CA LEU A 392 35.10 3.10 0.84
C LEU A 392 33.78 3.28 0.08
N PRO A 393 32.71 3.75 0.75
CA PRO A 393 31.48 4.12 0.07
C PRO A 393 31.61 5.51 -0.55
N PHE A 394 31.11 5.67 -1.76
CA PHE A 394 30.85 6.98 -2.36
C PHE A 394 29.62 6.90 -3.27
N VAL A 395 29.10 8.07 -3.60
CA VAL A 395 27.84 8.19 -4.34
C VAL A 395 28.06 9.02 -5.60
N VAL A 396 27.41 8.58 -6.66
CA VAL A 396 27.25 9.33 -7.91
C VAL A 396 25.78 9.54 -8.16
N THR A 397 25.35 10.78 -8.38
CA THR A 397 24.02 11.07 -8.95
C THR A 397 24.13 11.25 -10.45
N VAL A 398 23.10 10.80 -11.15
CA VAL A 398 23.01 10.95 -12.60
C VAL A 398 21.75 11.69 -12.98
N GLU A 399 21.85 12.47 -14.07
CA GLU A 399 20.71 13.14 -14.69
C GLU A 399 19.65 12.11 -15.15
N PRO A 400 18.41 12.55 -15.48
CA PRO A 400 17.38 11.65 -15.97
C PRO A 400 17.87 10.81 -17.15
N CYS A 401 17.85 9.50 -16.97
CA CYS A 401 18.27 8.53 -17.97
C CYS A 401 17.35 7.29 -17.98
N SER A 402 17.37 6.56 -19.10
CA SER A 402 16.65 5.31 -19.28
C SER A 402 17.12 4.27 -18.27
N ASN A 403 16.15 3.59 -17.61
CA ASN A 403 16.43 2.50 -16.68
C ASN A 403 17.24 1.37 -17.33
N ALA A 404 16.95 1.02 -18.59
CA ALA A 404 17.67 -0.03 -19.32
C ALA A 404 19.13 0.36 -19.61
N LYS A 405 19.39 1.61 -20.04
CA LYS A 405 20.75 2.11 -20.24
C LYS A 405 21.56 2.08 -18.94
N LEU A 406 20.96 2.55 -17.85
CA LEU A 406 21.62 2.57 -16.55
C LEU A 406 21.91 1.15 -16.05
N GLN A 407 20.97 0.22 -16.21
CA GLN A 407 21.16 -1.16 -15.80
C GLN A 407 22.34 -1.80 -16.55
N ALA A 408 22.43 -1.62 -17.87
CA ALA A 408 23.55 -2.11 -18.68
C ALA A 408 24.89 -1.50 -18.27
N ALA A 409 24.91 -0.19 -17.94
CA ALA A 409 26.10 0.46 -17.42
C ALA A 409 26.56 -0.10 -16.07
N LEU A 410 25.60 -0.34 -15.14
CA LEU A 410 25.89 -0.90 -13.83
C LEU A 410 26.39 -2.37 -13.92
N GLU A 411 25.85 -3.15 -14.84
CA GLU A 411 26.34 -4.51 -15.12
C GLU A 411 27.79 -4.52 -15.61
N GLU A 412 28.17 -3.57 -16.49
CA GLU A 412 29.57 -3.42 -16.93
C GLU A 412 30.47 -2.94 -15.77
N ILE A 413 30.02 -1.99 -14.97
CA ILE A 413 30.77 -1.51 -13.80
C ILE A 413 30.93 -2.63 -12.76
N ALA A 414 29.93 -3.49 -12.57
CA ALA A 414 29.98 -4.60 -11.62
C ALA A 414 31.08 -5.62 -11.90
N LEU A 415 31.61 -5.67 -13.09
CA LEU A 415 32.76 -6.50 -13.45
C LEU A 415 34.13 -5.96 -12.98
N SER A 416 34.14 -4.77 -12.39
CA SER A 416 35.36 -4.09 -11.98
C SER A 416 35.94 -4.68 -10.68
N GLU A 417 37.22 -5.02 -10.68
CA GLU A 417 37.95 -5.60 -9.53
C GLU A 417 38.03 -4.68 -8.30
N PHE A 418 37.80 -3.38 -8.47
CA PHE A 418 37.83 -2.43 -7.36
C PHE A 418 36.52 -2.41 -6.53
N LEU A 419 35.42 -2.96 -7.05
CA LEU A 419 34.18 -3.06 -6.28
C LEU A 419 34.28 -4.12 -5.19
N VAL A 420 33.75 -3.78 -4.01
CA VAL A 420 33.65 -4.68 -2.85
C VAL A 420 32.26 -5.28 -2.78
N GLU A 421 31.26 -4.50 -3.20
CA GLU A 421 29.84 -4.87 -3.21
C GLU A 421 29.20 -4.52 -4.56
N PRO A 422 28.08 -5.15 -4.94
CA PRO A 422 27.29 -4.71 -6.09
C PRO A 422 26.85 -3.25 -5.92
N PRO A 423 26.85 -2.45 -7.00
CA PRO A 423 26.35 -1.08 -6.94
C PRO A 423 24.89 -1.04 -6.51
N LEU A 424 24.54 -0.12 -5.58
CA LEU A 424 23.15 0.20 -5.26
C LEU A 424 22.64 1.26 -6.23
N LYS A 425 21.43 1.05 -6.75
CA LYS A 425 20.68 2.03 -7.56
C LYS A 425 19.40 2.39 -6.87
N LEU A 426 19.19 3.67 -6.56
CA LEU A 426 17.93 4.20 -6.05
C LEU A 426 17.44 5.32 -6.98
N ARG A 427 16.16 5.27 -7.33
CA ARG A 427 15.52 6.35 -8.07
C ARG A 427 15.34 7.58 -7.18
N ILE A 428 15.44 8.78 -7.74
CA ILE A 428 15.14 10.04 -7.05
C ILE A 428 13.71 10.43 -7.41
N PHE A 429 12.87 10.63 -6.38
CA PHE A 429 11.45 10.94 -6.53
C PHE A 429 11.24 12.40 -6.91
N GLY A 430 10.29 12.69 -7.82
CA GLY A 430 9.80 14.04 -8.08
C GLY A 430 10.44 14.77 -9.27
N HIS A 431 11.01 14.05 -10.23
CA HIS A 431 11.49 14.61 -11.50
C HIS A 431 10.71 14.06 -12.68
#